data_d76548c426a71042d7094f223726c758
#
_entry.id   d76548c426a71042d7094f223726c758
#
_cell.length_a   1.000
_cell.length_b   1.000
_cell.length_c   1.000
_cell.angle_alpha   90.00
_cell.angle_beta   90.00
_cell.angle_gamma   90.00
#
_symmetry.space_group_name_H-M   'P 1'
#
loop_
_entity.id
_entity.type
_entity.pdbx_description
1 polymer ?
#
loop_
_entity_poly.entity_id
_entity_poly.type
_entity_poly.pdbx_seq_one_letter_code
_entity_poly.pdbx_strand_id
1 'polypeptide(L)'
;MKNAKEMLVTKLDPKKWRNIPAGFRIYPLWENPKTGASIALFHCPKGVGVPTRHVHASNQFMYCLKGEYEYLSTGLVLKPGTFYMNPKGHAHGPTMARKDSLLIEMYDGPHYFKRPSYHSDATVGSVAKKVKPRASAKRSTGKAKKTRAAARAR
;
A
#
# COMPACT_ATOMS: atom_id res chain seq x y z
N MET A 1 35.54 -4.70 12.30
CA MET A 1 34.29 -4.10 11.74
C MET A 1 34.62 -2.71 11.29
N LYS A 2 34.42 -2.33 10.00
CA LYS A 2 34.50 -0.94 9.58
C LYS A 2 33.40 -0.18 10.31
N ASN A 3 33.76 0.88 11.03
CA ASN A 3 32.85 1.69 11.83
C ASN A 3 31.62 2.08 10.97
N ALA A 4 30.43 1.63 11.37
CA ALA A 4 29.19 2.10 10.81
C ALA A 4 29.12 3.62 11.05
N LYS A 5 28.87 4.41 9.98
CA LYS A 5 28.70 5.86 10.10
C LYS A 5 27.23 6.16 10.25
N GLU A 6 26.92 7.06 11.18
CA GLU A 6 25.59 7.65 11.27
C GLU A 6 25.21 8.34 9.95
N MET A 7 23.94 8.29 9.59
CA MET A 7 23.39 8.97 8.42
C MET A 7 22.28 9.91 8.86
N LEU A 8 22.36 11.16 8.43
CA LEU A 8 21.33 12.16 8.68
C LEU A 8 20.83 12.73 7.34
N VAL A 9 19.52 12.66 7.11
CA VAL A 9 18.84 13.28 5.96
C VAL A 9 17.93 14.38 6.48
N THR A 10 18.35 15.62 6.41
CA THR A 10 17.59 16.79 6.88
C THR A 10 16.69 17.39 5.80
N LYS A 11 17.01 17.14 4.52
CA LYS A 11 16.25 17.62 3.37
C LYS A 11 16.29 16.61 2.24
N LEU A 12 15.12 16.33 1.67
CA LEU A 12 15.02 15.43 0.51
C LEU A 12 15.51 16.15 -0.75
N ASP A 13 16.40 15.50 -1.49
CA ASP A 13 16.82 15.94 -2.81
C ASP A 13 15.80 15.48 -3.86
N PRO A 14 15.10 16.39 -4.57
CA PRO A 14 14.11 16.00 -5.56
C PRO A 14 14.64 15.07 -6.67
N LYS A 15 15.92 15.12 -6.98
CA LYS A 15 16.57 14.31 -8.02
C LYS A 15 16.74 12.84 -7.63
N LYS A 16 16.64 12.51 -6.35
CA LYS A 16 16.77 11.12 -5.85
C LYS A 16 15.46 10.31 -5.93
N TRP A 17 14.35 10.96 -6.23
CA TRP A 17 13.11 10.23 -6.50
C TRP A 17 13.24 9.39 -7.76
N ARG A 18 12.93 8.11 -7.64
CA ARG A 18 12.92 7.14 -8.75
C ARG A 18 11.48 6.74 -9.07
N ASN A 19 11.12 6.81 -10.34
CA ASN A 19 9.87 6.20 -10.80
C ASN A 19 10.07 4.67 -10.85
N ILE A 20 9.10 3.95 -10.34
CA ILE A 20 9.07 2.49 -10.43
C ILE A 20 7.81 2.06 -11.18
N PRO A 21 7.78 0.85 -11.76
CA PRO A 21 6.62 0.37 -12.51
C PRO A 21 5.31 0.50 -11.75
N ALA A 22 4.20 0.49 -12.48
CA ALA A 22 2.85 0.71 -11.98
C ALA A 22 2.53 2.16 -11.51
N GLY A 23 3.44 3.15 -11.72
CA GLY A 23 3.18 4.55 -11.42
C GLY A 23 3.56 5.00 -10.00
N PHE A 24 4.24 4.17 -9.25
CA PHE A 24 4.80 4.53 -7.96
C PHE A 24 6.10 5.34 -8.08
N ARG A 25 6.48 6.00 -6.98
CA ARG A 25 7.78 6.64 -6.83
C ARG A 25 8.39 6.24 -5.50
N ILE A 26 9.71 5.99 -5.51
CA ILE A 26 10.46 5.73 -4.28
C ILE A 26 11.58 6.75 -4.10
N TYR A 27 11.85 7.09 -2.85
CA TYR A 27 13.02 7.85 -2.45
C TYR A 27 13.86 6.96 -1.51
N PRO A 28 15.00 6.41 -1.98
CA PRO A 28 15.85 5.59 -1.12
C PRO A 28 16.42 6.43 0.02
N LEU A 29 16.14 6.01 1.25
CA LEU A 29 16.74 6.58 2.45
C LEU A 29 17.99 5.82 2.84
N TRP A 30 17.94 4.48 2.75
CA TRP A 30 19.05 3.60 3.06
C TRP A 30 18.92 2.27 2.32
N GLU A 31 20.04 1.73 1.86
CA GLU A 31 20.11 0.45 1.16
C GLU A 31 21.37 -0.30 1.60
N ASN A 32 21.25 -1.61 1.86
CA ASN A 32 22.38 -2.50 2.11
C ASN A 32 22.56 -3.44 0.90
N PRO A 33 23.55 -3.20 0.04
CA PRO A 33 23.75 -3.99 -1.18
C PRO A 33 24.15 -5.46 -0.91
N LYS A 34 24.64 -5.77 0.29
CA LYS A 34 25.03 -7.15 0.65
C LYS A 34 23.83 -8.00 1.06
N THR A 35 22.90 -7.43 1.78
CA THR A 35 21.73 -8.13 2.31
C THR A 35 20.46 -7.88 1.51
N GLY A 36 20.41 -6.81 0.70
CA GLY A 36 19.21 -6.34 0.03
C GLY A 36 18.23 -5.61 0.95
N ALA A 37 18.56 -5.44 2.23
CA ALA A 37 17.74 -4.67 3.16
C ALA A 37 17.68 -3.19 2.75
N SER A 38 16.53 -2.56 2.93
CA SER A 38 16.31 -1.18 2.47
C SER A 38 15.28 -0.44 3.28
N ILE A 39 15.39 0.89 3.26
CA ILE A 39 14.39 1.82 3.79
C ILE A 39 14.17 2.91 2.73
N ALA A 40 12.92 3.15 2.36
CA ALA A 40 12.56 4.15 1.37
C ALA A 40 11.29 4.90 1.77
N LEU A 41 11.14 6.13 1.27
CA LEU A 41 9.82 6.73 1.14
C LEU A 41 9.15 6.14 -0.11
N PHE A 42 7.93 5.71 0.03
CA PHE A 42 7.10 5.13 -1.00
C PHE A 42 5.91 6.06 -1.27
N HIS A 43 5.90 6.69 -2.44
CA HIS A 43 4.82 7.56 -2.87
C HIS A 43 3.92 6.82 -3.85
N CYS A 44 2.65 6.78 -3.52
CA CYS A 44 1.61 6.13 -4.29
C CYS A 44 0.51 7.16 -4.63
N PRO A 45 0.45 7.67 -5.88
CA PRO A 45 -0.60 8.58 -6.32
C PRO A 45 -1.98 7.95 -6.18
N LYS A 46 -3.00 8.76 -5.96
CA LYS A 46 -4.40 8.29 -5.92
C LYS A 46 -4.74 7.47 -7.17
N GLY A 47 -5.35 6.30 -6.98
CA GLY A 47 -5.75 5.37 -8.04
C GLY A 47 -4.63 4.46 -8.54
N VAL A 48 -3.39 4.67 -8.08
CA VAL A 48 -2.25 3.79 -8.37
C VAL A 48 -2.21 2.66 -7.34
N GLY A 49 -1.82 1.47 -7.78
CA GLY A 49 -1.70 0.31 -6.89
C GLY A 49 -1.01 -0.87 -7.56
N VAL A 50 -0.62 -1.86 -6.76
CA VAL A 50 -0.08 -3.13 -7.26
C VAL A 50 -1.25 -3.97 -7.78
N PRO A 51 -1.23 -4.40 -9.06
CA PRO A 51 -2.41 -4.99 -9.70
C PRO A 51 -2.68 -6.44 -9.29
N THR A 52 -1.69 -7.15 -8.78
CA THR A 52 -1.76 -8.59 -8.50
C THR A 52 -1.31 -8.93 -7.08
N ARG A 53 -1.73 -10.10 -6.62
CA ARG A 53 -1.13 -10.70 -5.41
C ARG A 53 0.31 -11.08 -5.71
N HIS A 54 1.19 -10.88 -4.73
CA HIS A 54 2.61 -11.18 -4.84
C HIS A 54 3.18 -11.52 -3.45
N VAL A 55 4.41 -12.02 -3.45
CA VAL A 55 5.18 -12.38 -2.25
C VAL A 55 6.50 -11.62 -2.23
N HIS A 56 7.00 -11.31 -1.04
CA HIS A 56 8.33 -10.74 -0.84
C HIS A 56 9.33 -11.79 -0.37
N ALA A 57 10.60 -11.59 -0.73
CA ALA A 57 11.71 -12.46 -0.34
C ALA A 57 12.22 -12.19 1.09
N SER A 58 11.70 -11.15 1.73
CA SER A 58 12.00 -10.74 3.10
C SER A 58 10.74 -10.19 3.76
N ASN A 59 10.81 -9.87 5.05
CA ASN A 59 9.73 -9.17 5.71
C ASN A 59 9.62 -7.76 5.18
N GLN A 60 8.38 -7.32 4.92
CA GLN A 60 8.05 -5.94 4.57
C GLN A 60 7.43 -5.26 5.78
N PHE A 61 7.87 -4.05 6.05
CA PHE A 61 7.27 -3.18 7.05
C PHE A 61 6.87 -1.87 6.40
N MET A 62 5.69 -1.37 6.72
CA MET A 62 5.20 -0.10 6.20
C MET A 62 4.64 0.76 7.33
N TYR A 63 4.91 2.06 7.25
CA TYR A 63 4.30 3.06 8.13
C TYR A 63 3.70 4.17 7.29
N CYS A 64 2.41 4.41 7.45
CA CYS A 64 1.71 5.42 6.67
C CYS A 64 1.92 6.81 7.27
N LEU A 65 2.51 7.72 6.48
CA LEU A 65 2.73 9.11 6.83
C LEU A 65 1.58 10.01 6.39
N LYS A 66 0.99 9.70 5.20
CA LYS A 66 -0.07 10.50 4.59
C LYS A 66 -0.92 9.64 3.67
N GLY A 67 -2.20 10.01 3.51
CA GLY A 67 -3.11 9.41 2.53
C GLY A 67 -3.88 8.21 3.05
N GLU A 68 -4.28 7.34 2.12
CA GLU A 68 -4.98 6.08 2.39
C GLU A 68 -4.54 5.04 1.36
N TYR A 69 -3.89 3.97 1.81
CA TYR A 69 -3.40 2.88 0.98
C TYR A 69 -4.09 1.58 1.36
N GLU A 70 -4.80 0.96 0.42
CA GLU A 70 -5.67 -0.19 0.67
C GLU A 70 -5.15 -1.48 0.06
N TYR A 71 -5.25 -2.57 0.82
CA TYR A 71 -5.12 -3.95 0.37
C TYR A 71 -6.50 -4.47 -0.02
N LEU A 72 -6.78 -4.55 -1.34
CA LEU A 72 -8.12 -4.80 -1.88
C LEU A 72 -8.67 -6.19 -1.53
N SER A 73 -7.79 -7.19 -1.34
CA SER A 73 -8.21 -8.55 -1.00
C SER A 73 -8.75 -8.68 0.43
N THR A 74 -8.27 -7.85 1.34
CA THR A 74 -8.63 -7.90 2.77
C THR A 74 -9.46 -6.70 3.21
N GLY A 75 -9.49 -5.61 2.43
CA GLY A 75 -10.10 -4.35 2.81
C GLY A 75 -9.31 -3.57 3.85
N LEU A 76 -8.07 -4.01 4.17
CA LEU A 76 -7.19 -3.32 5.11
C LEU A 76 -6.74 -1.98 4.51
N VAL A 77 -6.95 -0.88 5.24
CA VAL A 77 -6.56 0.46 4.82
C VAL A 77 -5.51 1.03 5.77
N LEU A 78 -4.34 1.34 5.23
CA LEU A 78 -3.30 2.07 5.95
C LEU A 78 -3.59 3.57 5.90
N LYS A 79 -3.82 4.17 7.07
CA LYS A 79 -4.02 5.61 7.27
C LYS A 79 -2.83 6.20 8.02
N PRO A 80 -2.66 7.53 8.06
CA PRO A 80 -1.57 8.15 8.83
C PRO A 80 -1.49 7.61 10.26
N GLY A 81 -0.29 7.23 10.69
CA GLY A 81 -0.02 6.62 12.00
C GLY A 81 -0.19 5.11 12.05
N THR A 82 -0.63 4.43 10.98
CA THR A 82 -0.73 2.97 10.99
C THR A 82 0.58 2.30 10.59
N PHE A 83 0.91 1.22 11.29
CA PHE A 83 1.99 0.30 10.98
C PHE A 83 1.43 -1.00 10.40
N TYR A 84 2.10 -1.54 9.38
CA TYR A 84 1.76 -2.80 8.74
C TYR A 84 3.02 -3.65 8.57
N MET A 85 2.90 -4.95 8.79
CA MET A 85 3.96 -5.91 8.53
C MET A 85 3.40 -7.07 7.71
N ASN A 86 4.11 -7.41 6.63
CA ASN A 86 3.87 -8.61 5.83
C ASN A 86 5.06 -9.56 5.97
N PRO A 87 4.87 -10.79 6.51
CA PRO A 87 5.95 -11.73 6.66
C PRO A 87 6.52 -12.19 5.31
N LYS A 88 7.81 -12.51 5.29
CA LYS A 88 8.47 -13.19 4.16
C LYS A 88 7.63 -14.34 3.63
N GLY A 89 7.44 -14.39 2.31
CA GLY A 89 6.73 -15.47 1.63
C GLY A 89 5.20 -15.42 1.78
N HIS A 90 4.63 -14.53 2.59
CA HIS A 90 3.19 -14.37 2.70
C HIS A 90 2.64 -13.56 1.52
N ALA A 91 1.65 -14.10 0.82
CA ALA A 91 1.04 -13.46 -0.34
C ALA A 91 0.06 -12.36 0.07
N HIS A 92 0.25 -11.16 -0.48
CA HIS A 92 -0.62 -10.01 -0.26
C HIS A 92 -0.91 -9.21 -1.53
N GLY A 93 -1.75 -8.17 -1.44
CA GLY A 93 -2.25 -7.43 -2.60
C GLY A 93 -3.49 -8.11 -3.22
N PRO A 94 -4.05 -7.59 -4.33
CA PRO A 94 -3.68 -6.32 -4.95
C PRO A 94 -3.91 -5.12 -4.02
N THR A 95 -3.33 -3.97 -4.38
CA THR A 95 -3.43 -2.75 -3.57
C THR A 95 -3.91 -1.55 -4.39
N MET A 96 -4.33 -0.49 -3.72
CA MET A 96 -4.67 0.79 -4.36
C MET A 96 -4.56 1.94 -3.37
N ALA A 97 -3.99 3.05 -3.78
CA ALA A 97 -4.08 4.29 -3.03
C ALA A 97 -5.47 4.94 -3.22
N ARG A 98 -6.24 5.03 -2.16
CA ARG A 98 -7.53 5.74 -2.14
C ARG A 98 -7.34 7.26 -2.20
N LYS A 99 -6.26 7.73 -1.62
CA LYS A 99 -5.78 9.11 -1.66
C LYS A 99 -4.32 9.12 -2.07
N ASP A 100 -3.80 10.28 -2.47
CA ASP A 100 -2.37 10.49 -2.65
C ASP A 100 -1.64 10.13 -1.35
N SER A 101 -0.81 9.10 -1.38
CA SER A 101 -0.29 8.43 -0.20
C SER A 101 1.23 8.44 -0.15
N LEU A 102 1.76 8.68 1.04
CA LEU A 102 3.19 8.60 1.36
C LEU A 102 3.39 7.66 2.53
N LEU A 103 4.24 6.67 2.35
CA LEU A 103 4.58 5.69 3.37
C LEU A 103 6.10 5.58 3.52
N ILE A 104 6.55 5.12 4.69
CA ILE A 104 7.88 4.54 4.83
C ILE A 104 7.72 3.06 4.55
N GLU A 105 8.53 2.54 3.63
CA GLU A 105 8.60 1.12 3.29
C GLU A 105 9.98 0.59 3.64
N MET A 106 10.03 -0.53 4.35
CA MET A 106 11.26 -1.14 4.84
C MET A 106 11.26 -2.63 4.54
N TYR A 107 12.43 -3.15 4.20
CA TYR A 107 12.69 -4.57 4.02
C TYR A 107 13.92 -4.98 4.80
N ASP A 108 13.87 -6.11 5.50
CA ASP A 108 15.02 -6.68 6.23
C ASP A 108 15.94 -7.54 5.35
N GLY A 109 15.63 -7.66 4.06
CA GLY A 109 16.37 -8.43 3.06
C GLY A 109 15.94 -8.08 1.65
N PRO A 110 16.16 -8.97 0.65
CA PRO A 110 15.79 -8.72 -0.73
C PRO A 110 14.28 -8.51 -0.91
N HIS A 111 13.91 -7.57 -1.76
CA HIS A 111 12.50 -7.24 -2.00
C HIS A 111 11.73 -8.43 -2.64
N TYR A 112 12.26 -9.04 -3.71
CA TYR A 112 11.62 -10.16 -4.41
C TYR A 112 12.58 -11.32 -4.65
N PHE A 113 12.06 -12.56 -4.61
CA PHE A 113 12.76 -13.73 -5.14
C PHE A 113 12.89 -13.69 -6.67
N LYS A 114 11.80 -13.26 -7.31
CA LYS A 114 11.69 -13.04 -8.74
C LYS A 114 10.84 -11.80 -8.97
N ARG A 115 11.31 -10.92 -9.85
CA ARG A 115 10.62 -9.66 -10.17
C ARG A 115 9.21 -9.96 -10.71
N PRO A 116 8.14 -9.38 -10.13
CA PRO A 116 6.79 -9.58 -10.63
C PRO A 116 6.59 -9.01 -12.04
N SER A 117 5.63 -9.57 -12.79
CA SER A 117 5.35 -9.17 -14.18
C SER A 117 4.93 -7.69 -14.35
N TYR A 118 4.30 -7.11 -13.32
CA TYR A 118 3.94 -5.67 -13.35
C TYR A 118 5.16 -4.74 -13.23
N HIS A 119 6.35 -5.25 -12.96
CA HIS A 119 7.62 -4.54 -13.04
C HIS A 119 8.23 -4.53 -14.46
N SER A 120 7.60 -5.12 -15.45
CA SER A 120 8.02 -5.01 -16.85
C SER A 120 7.52 -3.70 -17.46
N ASP A 121 8.33 -3.06 -18.30
CA ASP A 121 8.04 -1.75 -18.90
C ASP A 121 6.74 -1.73 -19.73
N ALA A 122 6.28 -2.88 -20.21
CA ALA A 122 5.02 -3.03 -20.95
C ALA A 122 3.76 -2.79 -20.13
N THR A 123 3.83 -2.74 -18.79
CA THR A 123 2.64 -2.70 -17.92
C THR A 123 2.29 -1.29 -17.41
N VAL A 124 3.18 -0.31 -17.57
CA VAL A 124 3.02 1.04 -16.98
C VAL A 124 1.81 1.81 -17.53
N GLY A 125 1.35 1.50 -18.74
CA GLY A 125 0.20 2.18 -19.37
C GLY A 125 -1.17 1.52 -19.18
N SER A 126 -1.22 0.23 -18.78
CA SER A 126 -2.47 -0.56 -18.83
C SER A 126 -3.18 -0.73 -17.48
N VAL A 127 -2.51 -0.51 -16.35
CA VAL A 127 -3.02 -0.82 -15.02
C VAL A 127 -4.03 0.21 -14.53
N ALA A 128 -3.83 1.49 -14.87
CA ALA A 128 -4.75 2.57 -14.47
C ALA A 128 -6.15 2.44 -15.06
N LYS A 129 -6.34 1.68 -16.16
CA LYS A 129 -7.63 1.53 -16.86
C LYS A 129 -8.45 0.30 -16.44
N LYS A 130 -7.93 -0.64 -15.67
CA LYS A 130 -8.59 -1.94 -15.39
C LYS A 130 -9.25 -2.11 -14.03
N VAL A 131 -8.98 -1.22 -13.08
CA VAL A 131 -9.63 -1.33 -11.76
C VAL A 131 -10.88 -0.48 -11.74
N LYS A 132 -12.00 -1.05 -12.17
CA LYS A 132 -13.33 -0.44 -11.92
C LYS A 132 -13.56 -0.41 -10.41
N PRO A 133 -13.95 0.74 -9.82
CA PRO A 133 -14.33 0.79 -8.41
C PRO A 133 -15.52 -0.16 -8.21
N ARG A 134 -15.41 -1.03 -7.21
CA ARG A 134 -16.52 -1.88 -6.77
C ARG A 134 -17.62 -0.94 -6.31
N ALA A 135 -18.80 -1.00 -6.97
CA ALA A 135 -19.96 -0.24 -6.60
C ALA A 135 -20.27 -0.50 -5.11
N SER A 136 -20.33 0.57 -4.32
CA SER A 136 -20.73 0.51 -2.92
C SER A 136 -22.11 -0.13 -2.86
N ALA A 137 -22.24 -1.25 -2.15
CA ALA A 137 -23.53 -1.88 -1.91
C ALA A 137 -24.45 -0.84 -1.27
N LYS A 138 -25.52 -0.48 -1.95
CA LYS A 138 -26.58 0.36 -1.41
C LYS A 138 -27.15 -0.32 -0.19
N ARG A 139 -26.96 0.27 0.96
CA ARG A 139 -27.59 -0.12 2.22
C ARG A 139 -29.09 0.04 2.03
N SER A 140 -29.83 -1.06 1.91
CA SER A 140 -31.29 -1.04 1.89
C SER A 140 -31.78 -0.61 3.28
N THR A 141 -32.34 0.59 3.35
CA THR A 141 -33.07 1.05 4.53
C THR A 141 -34.38 0.30 4.58
N GLY A 142 -34.42 -0.76 5.40
CA GLY A 142 -35.67 -1.47 5.72
C GLY A 142 -36.63 -0.51 6.43
N LYS A 143 -37.77 -0.28 5.80
CA LYS A 143 -38.88 0.49 6.31
C LYS A 143 -39.47 -0.25 7.54
N ALA A 144 -39.28 0.30 8.72
CA ALA A 144 -39.91 -0.23 9.94
C ALA A 144 -41.43 -0.05 9.85
N LYS A 145 -42.14 -1.17 9.87
CA LYS A 145 -43.61 -1.24 9.91
C LYS A 145 -44.07 -0.91 11.33
N LYS A 146 -44.71 0.24 11.49
CA LYS A 146 -45.32 0.70 12.73
C LYS A 146 -46.60 -0.12 12.99
N THR A 147 -46.57 -1.08 13.90
CA THR A 147 -47.79 -1.75 14.41
C THR A 147 -48.40 -0.88 15.49
N ARG A 148 -49.62 -0.46 15.21
CA ARG A 148 -50.53 0.27 16.10
C ARG A 148 -51.20 -0.74 17.01
N ALA A 149 -50.89 -0.76 18.30
CA ALA A 149 -51.69 -1.49 19.29
C ALA A 149 -52.82 -0.62 19.79
N ALA A 150 -54.02 -1.10 19.61
CA ALA A 150 -55.25 -0.48 20.10
C ALA A 150 -55.39 -0.72 21.61
N ALA A 151 -55.60 0.35 22.35
CA ALA A 151 -56.07 0.26 23.73
C ALA A 151 -57.53 -0.16 23.77
N ARG A 152 -57.90 -1.15 24.62
CA ARG A 152 -59.26 -1.36 25.11
C ARG A 152 -59.25 -1.34 26.63
N ALA A 153 -60.10 -0.46 27.14
CA ALA A 153 -60.43 -0.26 28.54
C ALA A 153 -61.09 -1.54 29.19
N ARG A 154 -60.73 -1.75 30.42
CA ARG A 154 -61.67 -1.89 31.56
C ARG A 154 -60.88 -1.72 32.87
#